data_3922ea3d13b282be5dd8443e6a061660
#
_entry.id   3922ea3d13b282be5dd8443e6a061660
#
_cell.length_a   1.000
_cell.length_b   1.000
_cell.length_c   1.000
_cell.angle_alpha   90.00
_cell.angle_beta   90.00
_cell.angle_gamma   90.00
#
_symmetry.space_group_name_H-M   'P 1'
#
loop_
_entity.id
_entity.type
_entity.pdbx_description
1 polymer ?
#
loop_
_entity_poly.entity_id
_entity_poly.type
_entity_poly.pdbx_seq_one_letter_code
_entity_poly.pdbx_strand_id
1 'polypeptide(L)'
;PPPAGAGRDDEGLRAQRTFTALMRAMAAPGMIEKLVIPPGVPAAFPQGLAAVAVTLADFETPLWLDVQLASAPEVARYLRFATGAPIVEDPARAAFALVSRATAMPPFTWFSTGSDAYPDRSVTIVTEVQTWAAMHRFELTGPGIATTRSFAAGPLPGDFETRMAENRALFPRGVDLIMTSGDEVVALPRSTHLREAA
;
A
#
# COMPACT_ATOMS: atom_id res chain seq x y z
N PRO A 1 -10.36 14.05 34.77
CA PRO A 1 -9.63 13.10 33.95
C PRO A 1 -10.65 12.38 33.08
N PRO A 2 -10.43 12.23 31.75
CA PRO A 2 -11.33 11.45 30.91
C PRO A 2 -11.26 9.97 31.35
N PRO A 3 -12.34 9.19 31.20
CA PRO A 3 -12.36 7.79 31.57
C PRO A 3 -11.34 7.01 30.73
N ALA A 4 -10.52 6.21 31.38
CA ALA A 4 -9.40 5.46 30.80
C ALA A 4 -9.79 4.36 29.77
N GLY A 5 -11.10 4.18 29.48
CA GLY A 5 -11.63 3.25 28.50
C GLY A 5 -11.90 3.85 27.12
N ALA A 6 -12.26 5.12 27.04
CA ALA A 6 -12.73 5.76 25.80
C ALA A 6 -11.66 5.83 24.68
N GLY A 7 -10.36 5.83 25.02
CA GLY A 7 -9.28 5.90 24.03
C GLY A 7 -8.99 4.58 23.32
N ARG A 8 -9.15 3.45 24.00
CA ARG A 8 -8.88 2.11 23.44
C ARG A 8 -9.99 1.61 22.53
N ASP A 9 -11.26 1.89 22.89
CA ASP A 9 -12.41 1.55 22.06
C ASP A 9 -12.38 2.33 20.74
N ASP A 10 -11.92 3.58 20.78
CA ASP A 10 -11.80 4.45 19.60
C ASP A 10 -10.62 4.02 18.69
N GLU A 11 -9.52 3.53 19.25
CA GLU A 11 -8.38 2.99 18.50
C GLU A 11 -8.75 1.68 17.78
N GLY A 12 -9.38 0.75 18.46
CA GLY A 12 -9.86 -0.50 17.88
C GLY A 12 -10.88 -0.26 16.76
N LEU A 13 -11.79 0.68 16.93
CA LEU A 13 -12.79 1.03 15.91
C LEU A 13 -12.14 1.69 14.68
N ARG A 14 -11.10 2.53 14.85
CA ARG A 14 -10.33 3.10 13.75
C ARG A 14 -9.60 2.03 12.95
N ALA A 15 -8.87 1.15 13.62
CA ALA A 15 -8.18 0.03 12.99
C ALA A 15 -9.15 -0.86 12.19
N GLN A 16 -10.31 -1.20 12.77
CA GLN A 16 -11.33 -1.99 12.11
C GLN A 16 -11.88 -1.30 10.85
N ARG A 17 -12.15 0.00 10.91
CA ARG A 17 -12.64 0.78 9.75
C ARG A 17 -11.61 0.83 8.64
N THR A 18 -10.35 1.11 8.96
CA THR A 18 -9.25 1.13 7.98
C THR A 18 -9.03 -0.25 7.39
N PHE A 19 -9.01 -1.30 8.20
CA PHE A 19 -8.92 -2.68 7.71
C PHE A 19 -10.06 -3.04 6.75
N THR A 20 -11.29 -2.67 7.09
CA THR A 20 -12.45 -2.90 6.22
C THR A 20 -12.31 -2.17 4.88
N ALA A 21 -11.84 -0.92 4.90
CA ALA A 21 -11.59 -0.14 3.68
C ALA A 21 -10.51 -0.81 2.81
N LEU A 22 -9.41 -1.27 3.42
CA LEU A 22 -8.33 -1.99 2.71
C LEU A 22 -8.84 -3.29 2.08
N MET A 23 -9.64 -4.08 2.82
CA MET A 23 -10.22 -5.30 2.27
C MET A 23 -11.17 -5.03 1.10
N ARG A 24 -11.96 -3.95 1.16
CA ARG A 24 -12.83 -3.53 0.05
C ARG A 24 -12.02 -3.08 -1.16
N ALA A 25 -10.97 -2.27 -0.95
CA ALA A 25 -10.08 -1.84 -2.03
C ALA A 25 -9.42 -3.03 -2.73
N MET A 26 -8.95 -4.04 -1.97
CA MET A 26 -8.38 -5.28 -2.51
C MET A 26 -9.41 -6.14 -3.25
N ALA A 27 -10.64 -6.18 -2.75
CA ALA A 27 -11.73 -6.96 -3.36
C ALA A 27 -12.32 -6.30 -4.61
N ALA A 28 -12.15 -4.98 -4.77
CA ALA A 28 -12.69 -4.20 -5.88
C ALA A 28 -11.61 -3.27 -6.48
N PRO A 29 -10.61 -3.82 -7.21
CA PRO A 29 -9.47 -3.07 -7.70
C PRO A 29 -9.85 -1.78 -8.43
N GLY A 30 -9.13 -0.69 -8.13
CA GLY A 30 -9.38 0.63 -8.71
C GLY A 30 -10.54 1.42 -8.08
N MET A 31 -11.23 0.87 -7.06
CA MET A 31 -12.19 1.65 -6.26
C MET A 31 -11.46 2.44 -5.17
N ILE A 32 -11.88 3.70 -5.01
CA ILE A 32 -11.37 4.56 -3.93
C ILE A 32 -12.17 4.26 -2.66
N GLU A 33 -11.45 3.95 -1.59
CA GLU A 33 -11.99 3.78 -0.23
C GLU A 33 -11.38 4.83 0.71
N LYS A 34 -12.00 5.06 1.87
CA LYS A 34 -11.54 6.02 2.87
C LYS A 34 -10.85 5.34 4.05
N LEU A 35 -9.68 5.83 4.38
CA LEU A 35 -8.90 5.44 5.55
C LEU A 35 -9.22 6.34 6.75
N VAL A 36 -9.08 5.80 7.93
CA VAL A 36 -9.09 6.61 9.17
C VAL A 36 -7.63 6.85 9.58
N ILE A 37 -7.22 8.09 9.50
CA ILE A 37 -5.82 8.47 9.79
C ILE A 37 -5.54 8.34 11.29
N PRO A 38 -4.47 7.62 11.69
CA PRO A 38 -4.08 7.51 13.09
C PRO A 38 -3.54 8.86 13.61
N PRO A 39 -3.64 9.13 14.91
CA PRO A 39 -3.08 10.35 15.49
C PRO A 39 -1.55 10.33 15.54
N GLY A 40 -0.95 11.52 15.57
CA GLY A 40 0.48 11.70 15.82
C GLY A 40 1.39 11.26 14.68
N VAL A 41 0.86 11.12 13.45
CA VAL A 41 1.68 10.81 12.27
C VAL A 41 2.72 11.92 12.05
N PRO A 42 4.02 11.60 11.96
CA PRO A 42 5.06 12.57 11.66
C PRO A 42 4.82 13.27 10.31
N ALA A 43 5.18 14.55 10.21
CA ALA A 43 5.00 15.33 8.97
C ALA A 43 5.75 14.74 7.76
N ALA A 44 6.87 14.05 8.00
CA ALA A 44 7.63 13.38 6.94
C ALA A 44 7.01 12.06 6.46
N PHE A 45 5.93 11.59 7.11
CA PHE A 45 5.28 10.32 6.79
C PHE A 45 3.90 10.56 6.17
N PRO A 46 3.65 10.19 4.89
CA PRO A 46 2.35 10.32 4.27
C PRO A 46 1.27 9.64 5.12
N GLN A 47 0.17 10.34 5.35
CA GLN A 47 -0.87 9.92 6.30
C GLN A 47 -1.53 8.59 5.91
N GLY A 48 -1.78 8.42 4.60
CA GLY A 48 -2.34 7.18 4.08
C GLY A 48 -1.41 5.97 4.29
N LEU A 49 -0.10 6.15 4.03
CA LEU A 49 0.89 5.12 4.31
C LEU A 49 0.92 4.74 5.80
N ALA A 50 0.86 5.75 6.67
CA ALA A 50 0.82 5.53 8.12
C ALA A 50 -0.42 4.73 8.53
N ALA A 51 -1.60 5.07 7.99
CA ALA A 51 -2.85 4.37 8.26
C ALA A 51 -2.78 2.90 7.83
N VAL A 52 -2.24 2.63 6.64
CA VAL A 52 -2.06 1.25 6.15
C VAL A 52 -1.08 0.49 7.04
N ALA A 53 0.10 1.07 7.31
CA ALA A 53 1.15 0.42 8.09
C ALA A 53 0.69 0.09 9.51
N VAL A 54 0.06 1.04 10.21
CA VAL A 54 -0.43 0.82 11.59
C VAL A 54 -1.57 -0.21 11.65
N THR A 55 -2.32 -0.37 10.55
CA THR A 55 -3.43 -1.32 10.51
C THR A 55 -2.99 -2.74 10.16
N LEU A 56 -1.97 -2.90 9.31
CA LEU A 56 -1.60 -4.20 8.75
C LEU A 56 -0.29 -4.77 9.31
N ALA A 57 0.55 -3.95 9.95
CA ALA A 57 1.84 -4.40 10.46
C ALA A 57 1.80 -4.64 11.96
N ASP A 58 2.55 -5.65 12.40
CA ASP A 58 2.82 -6.02 13.78
C ASP A 58 4.30 -6.41 13.96
N PHE A 59 4.65 -6.94 15.13
CA PHE A 59 6.02 -7.33 15.46
C PHE A 59 6.59 -8.49 14.62
N GLU A 60 5.74 -9.23 13.90
CA GLU A 60 6.13 -10.30 12.97
C GLU A 60 6.19 -9.83 11.51
N THR A 61 5.82 -8.57 11.24
CA THR A 61 5.64 -8.01 9.89
C THR A 61 6.82 -7.11 9.50
N PRO A 62 7.86 -7.59 8.78
CA PRO A 62 8.99 -6.77 8.38
C PRO A 62 8.57 -5.65 7.42
N LEU A 63 8.99 -4.41 7.71
CA LEU A 63 8.77 -3.24 6.88
C LEU A 63 10.06 -2.81 6.20
N TRP A 64 10.01 -2.54 4.91
CA TRP A 64 11.05 -1.82 4.20
C TRP A 64 10.60 -0.38 3.91
N LEU A 65 11.51 0.57 4.07
CA LEU A 65 11.27 1.99 3.85
C LEU A 65 12.12 2.48 2.68
N ASP A 66 11.55 3.30 1.79
CA ASP A 66 12.33 3.97 0.78
C ASP A 66 13.36 4.94 1.42
N VAL A 67 14.29 5.43 0.61
CA VAL A 67 15.38 6.31 1.08
C VAL A 67 14.84 7.55 1.80
N GLN A 68 13.73 8.12 1.34
CA GLN A 68 13.15 9.32 1.93
C GLN A 68 12.58 9.03 3.32
N LEU A 69 11.82 7.95 3.48
CA LEU A 69 11.25 7.55 4.77
C LEU A 69 12.35 7.06 5.73
N ALA A 70 13.33 6.33 5.22
CA ALA A 70 14.46 5.82 6.02
C ALA A 70 15.36 6.96 6.54
N SER A 71 15.47 8.07 5.81
CA SER A 71 16.23 9.25 6.22
C SER A 71 15.53 10.12 7.26
N ALA A 72 14.27 9.83 7.61
CA ALA A 72 13.48 10.51 8.62
C ALA A 72 13.36 9.66 9.90
N PRO A 73 14.21 9.86 10.93
CA PRO A 73 14.24 9.01 12.13
C PRO A 73 12.91 8.96 12.90
N GLU A 74 12.12 10.01 12.81
CA GLU A 74 10.78 10.09 13.41
C GLU A 74 9.80 9.10 12.80
N VAL A 75 9.93 8.77 11.51
CA VAL A 75 9.10 7.75 10.83
C VAL A 75 9.39 6.37 11.39
N ALA A 76 10.67 5.99 11.45
CA ALA A 76 11.08 4.70 12.02
C ALA A 76 10.68 4.56 13.49
N ARG A 77 10.81 5.64 14.28
CA ARG A 77 10.39 5.67 15.69
C ARG A 77 8.86 5.49 15.81
N TYR A 78 8.09 6.21 14.99
CA TYR A 78 6.64 6.11 14.98
C TYR A 78 6.17 4.70 14.65
N LEU A 79 6.70 4.09 13.58
CA LEU A 79 6.35 2.73 13.17
C LEU A 79 6.67 1.70 14.26
N ARG A 80 7.88 1.75 14.84
CA ARG A 80 8.25 0.83 15.93
C ARG A 80 7.35 0.99 17.15
N PHE A 81 6.99 2.22 17.50
CA PHE A 81 6.10 2.48 18.63
C PHE A 81 4.66 1.99 18.35
N ALA A 82 4.14 2.28 17.18
CA ALA A 82 2.74 1.98 16.83
C ALA A 82 2.50 0.51 16.50
N THR A 83 3.49 -0.20 15.93
CA THR A 83 3.30 -1.56 15.39
C THR A 83 4.21 -2.61 16.01
N GLY A 84 5.35 -2.20 16.57
CA GLY A 84 6.42 -3.14 16.95
C GLY A 84 7.17 -3.75 15.76
N ALA A 85 6.82 -3.41 14.52
CA ALA A 85 7.35 -4.01 13.31
C ALA A 85 8.87 -3.82 13.15
N PRO A 86 9.61 -4.86 12.77
CA PRO A 86 11.02 -4.73 12.43
C PRO A 86 11.18 -4.00 11.10
N ILE A 87 12.12 -3.05 11.05
CA ILE A 87 12.48 -2.34 9.81
C ILE A 87 13.70 -3.05 9.24
N VAL A 88 13.59 -3.50 7.98
CA VAL A 88 14.63 -4.25 7.26
C VAL A 88 15.28 -3.40 6.16
N GLU A 89 16.56 -3.64 5.90
CA GLU A 89 17.32 -2.95 4.85
C GLU A 89 17.13 -3.61 3.48
N ASP A 90 16.98 -4.94 3.46
CA ASP A 90 16.79 -5.72 2.25
C ASP A 90 15.31 -5.74 1.85
N PRO A 91 14.92 -5.13 0.71
CA PRO A 91 13.53 -5.10 0.25
C PRO A 91 12.93 -6.50 0.00
N ALA A 92 13.77 -7.49 -0.34
CA ALA A 92 13.30 -8.85 -0.58
C ALA A 92 12.84 -9.57 0.71
N ARG A 93 13.17 -9.03 1.88
CA ARG A 93 12.78 -9.58 3.20
C ARG A 93 11.57 -8.89 3.81
N ALA A 94 11.05 -7.86 3.16
CA ALA A 94 9.88 -7.14 3.65
C ALA A 94 8.59 -7.94 3.45
N ALA A 95 7.62 -7.73 4.33
CA ALA A 95 6.21 -8.05 4.07
C ALA A 95 5.50 -6.87 3.42
N PHE A 96 5.82 -5.65 3.89
CA PHE A 96 5.36 -4.41 3.26
C PHE A 96 6.54 -3.50 2.92
N ALA A 97 6.51 -2.92 1.73
CA ALA A 97 7.42 -1.87 1.30
C ALA A 97 6.70 -0.52 1.30
N LEU A 98 7.15 0.41 2.12
CA LEU A 98 6.57 1.75 2.22
C LEU A 98 7.37 2.71 1.35
N VAL A 99 6.72 3.28 0.35
CA VAL A 99 7.31 4.17 -0.66
C VAL A 99 6.64 5.52 -0.58
N SER A 100 7.37 6.55 -0.19
CA SER A 100 6.86 7.90 0.09
C SER A 100 6.20 8.57 -1.11
N ARG A 101 6.59 8.21 -2.33
CA ARG A 101 6.05 8.73 -3.60
C ARG A 101 6.13 7.66 -4.68
N ALA A 102 5.05 7.47 -5.41
CA ALA A 102 4.98 6.44 -6.45
C ALA A 102 6.07 6.60 -7.54
N THR A 103 6.48 7.83 -7.87
CA THR A 103 7.59 8.10 -8.82
C THR A 103 8.94 7.58 -8.35
N ALA A 104 9.13 7.38 -7.03
CA ALA A 104 10.35 6.83 -6.45
C ALA A 104 10.28 5.32 -6.21
N MET A 105 9.20 4.68 -6.64
CA MET A 105 8.98 3.24 -6.44
C MET A 105 10.03 2.41 -7.19
N PRO A 106 10.80 1.56 -6.48
CA PRO A 106 11.77 0.67 -7.11
C PRO A 106 11.11 -0.31 -8.08
N PRO A 107 11.89 -0.92 -9.00
CA PRO A 107 11.40 -2.04 -9.80
C PRO A 107 10.83 -3.16 -8.92
N PHE A 108 9.74 -3.78 -9.36
CA PHE A 108 9.10 -4.86 -8.58
C PHE A 108 10.02 -6.07 -8.36
N THR A 109 11.03 -6.23 -9.21
CA THR A 109 12.05 -7.28 -9.10
C THR A 109 12.96 -7.16 -7.87
N TRP A 110 12.94 -6.02 -7.17
CA TRP A 110 13.67 -5.87 -5.91
C TRP A 110 12.99 -6.60 -4.75
N PHE A 111 11.71 -6.90 -4.88
CA PHE A 111 10.87 -7.44 -3.82
C PHE A 111 10.61 -8.93 -4.01
N SER A 112 10.32 -9.62 -2.91
CA SER A 112 9.86 -11.00 -2.98
C SER A 112 8.52 -11.08 -3.71
N THR A 113 8.44 -11.91 -4.72
CA THR A 113 7.19 -12.22 -5.44
C THR A 113 6.49 -13.47 -4.91
N GLY A 114 6.99 -14.03 -3.80
CA GLY A 114 6.55 -15.33 -3.30
C GLY A 114 7.09 -16.48 -4.13
N SER A 115 6.59 -17.68 -3.85
CA SER A 115 6.89 -18.90 -4.62
C SER A 115 5.59 -19.57 -5.06
N ASP A 116 5.67 -20.56 -5.96
CA ASP A 116 4.48 -21.27 -6.42
C ASP A 116 3.79 -22.03 -5.28
N ALA A 117 4.55 -22.47 -4.26
CA ALA A 117 4.02 -23.11 -3.06
C ALA A 117 3.49 -22.11 -2.01
N TYR A 118 4.05 -20.90 -1.98
CA TYR A 118 3.75 -19.86 -1.00
C TYR A 118 3.67 -18.48 -1.69
N PRO A 119 2.65 -18.24 -2.54
CA PRO A 119 2.48 -16.96 -3.24
C PRO A 119 2.13 -15.80 -2.28
N ASP A 120 1.61 -16.13 -1.11
CA ASP A 120 1.30 -15.21 0.00
C ASP A 120 2.53 -14.59 0.67
N ARG A 121 3.72 -15.22 0.49
CA ARG A 121 4.99 -14.68 1.01
C ARG A 121 5.62 -13.63 0.10
N SER A 122 4.82 -12.96 -0.70
CA SER A 122 5.21 -11.83 -1.52
C SER A 122 5.11 -10.52 -0.73
N VAL A 123 5.79 -9.49 -1.23
CA VAL A 123 5.68 -8.14 -0.69
C VAL A 123 4.40 -7.47 -1.18
N THR A 124 3.77 -6.69 -0.30
CA THR A 124 2.79 -5.66 -0.68
C THR A 124 3.48 -4.29 -0.67
N ILE A 125 3.48 -3.61 -1.81
CA ILE A 125 4.03 -2.26 -1.93
C ILE A 125 2.94 -1.26 -1.59
N VAL A 126 3.21 -0.36 -0.64
CA VAL A 126 2.31 0.75 -0.27
C VAL A 126 2.97 2.06 -0.69
N THR A 127 2.29 2.85 -1.52
CA THR A 127 2.88 4.10 -2.05
C THR A 127 1.90 5.25 -2.06
N GLU A 128 2.42 6.48 -1.96
CA GLU A 128 1.63 7.70 -2.08
C GLU A 128 1.60 8.19 -3.52
N VAL A 129 0.41 8.56 -4.00
CA VAL A 129 0.20 9.31 -5.24
C VAL A 129 -0.36 10.69 -4.91
N GLN A 130 -0.19 11.65 -5.81
CA GLN A 130 -0.66 13.03 -5.56
C GLN A 130 -2.13 13.19 -5.91
N THR A 131 -2.67 12.40 -6.84
CA THR A 131 -4.03 12.58 -7.35
C THR A 131 -4.56 11.30 -8.01
N TRP A 132 -5.88 11.14 -7.96
CA TRP A 132 -6.65 10.17 -8.74
C TRP A 132 -7.19 10.74 -10.05
N ALA A 133 -6.85 11.99 -10.38
CA ALA A 133 -7.28 12.69 -11.59
C ALA A 133 -6.11 12.95 -12.56
N ALA A 134 -5.19 12.00 -12.67
CA ALA A 134 -4.05 12.10 -13.58
C ALA A 134 -4.50 12.08 -15.05
N MET A 135 -3.66 12.68 -15.93
CA MET A 135 -3.92 12.70 -17.38
C MET A 135 -3.88 11.28 -17.98
N HIS A 136 -2.94 10.44 -17.53
CA HIS A 136 -2.87 9.06 -17.95
C HIS A 136 -3.96 8.26 -17.26
N ARG A 137 -4.82 7.65 -18.06
CA ARG A 137 -5.90 6.79 -17.62
C ARG A 137 -5.60 5.36 -18.02
N PHE A 138 -5.99 4.45 -17.16
CA PHE A 138 -5.87 3.02 -17.38
C PHE A 138 -7.25 2.37 -17.38
N GLU A 139 -7.37 1.29 -18.12
CA GLU A 139 -8.46 0.33 -17.97
C GLU A 139 -8.00 -0.85 -17.17
N LEU A 140 -8.75 -1.18 -16.14
CA LEU A 140 -8.53 -2.34 -15.27
C LEU A 140 -9.51 -3.45 -15.62
N THR A 141 -9.01 -4.69 -15.62
CA THR A 141 -9.81 -5.92 -15.70
C THR A 141 -9.27 -6.95 -14.72
N GLY A 142 -10.07 -7.94 -14.37
CA GLY A 142 -9.66 -9.01 -13.46
C GLY A 142 -10.68 -9.29 -12.36
N PRO A 143 -10.31 -10.14 -11.38
CA PRO A 143 -11.18 -10.47 -10.26
C PRO A 143 -11.63 -9.20 -9.51
N GLY A 144 -12.90 -9.13 -9.11
CA GLY A 144 -13.50 -7.97 -8.46
C GLY A 144 -13.94 -6.84 -9.39
N ILE A 145 -13.79 -7.01 -10.71
CA ILE A 145 -14.20 -6.06 -11.74
C ILE A 145 -15.15 -6.80 -12.70
N ALA A 146 -16.40 -6.33 -12.80
CA ALA A 146 -17.43 -7.02 -13.59
C ALA A 146 -17.12 -7.05 -15.11
N THR A 147 -16.62 -5.93 -15.66
CA THR A 147 -16.23 -5.80 -17.07
C THR A 147 -14.90 -5.07 -17.18
N THR A 148 -14.93 -3.75 -17.18
CA THR A 148 -13.76 -2.87 -17.12
C THR A 148 -14.01 -1.78 -16.09
N ARG A 149 -12.93 -1.23 -15.55
CA ARG A 149 -12.95 -0.06 -14.66
C ARG A 149 -11.90 0.94 -15.10
N SER A 150 -12.31 2.19 -15.29
CA SER A 150 -11.36 3.28 -15.50
C SER A 150 -10.64 3.61 -14.20
N PHE A 151 -9.33 3.78 -14.28
CA PHE A 151 -8.47 4.13 -13.17
C PHE A 151 -7.48 5.20 -13.61
N ALA A 152 -7.24 6.17 -12.74
CA ALA A 152 -6.19 7.16 -12.95
C ALA A 152 -5.52 7.45 -11.63
N ALA A 153 -4.21 7.53 -11.63
CA ALA A 153 -3.41 7.92 -10.47
C ALA A 153 -2.13 8.59 -10.96
N GLY A 154 -1.58 9.47 -10.18
CA GLY A 154 -0.33 10.10 -10.59
C GLY A 154 0.31 11.04 -9.59
N PRO A 155 1.58 11.40 -9.91
CA PRO A 155 2.39 10.83 -10.99
C PRO A 155 2.85 9.40 -10.68
N LEU A 156 3.02 8.57 -11.72
CA LEU A 156 3.52 7.20 -11.64
C LEU A 156 4.88 7.09 -12.36
N PRO A 157 5.66 6.00 -12.14
CA PRO A 157 6.83 5.70 -12.96
C PRO A 157 6.46 5.60 -14.44
N GLY A 158 7.34 6.04 -15.34
CA GLY A 158 7.05 6.00 -16.77
C GLY A 158 6.90 4.60 -17.37
N ASP A 159 7.40 3.58 -16.67
CA ASP A 159 7.32 2.16 -17.04
C ASP A 159 6.26 1.40 -16.20
N PHE A 160 5.32 2.12 -15.56
CA PHE A 160 4.35 1.54 -14.63
C PHE A 160 3.49 0.45 -15.28
N GLU A 161 3.00 0.69 -16.49
CA GLU A 161 2.20 -0.30 -17.22
C GLU A 161 3.01 -1.58 -17.50
N THR A 162 4.25 -1.43 -17.95
CA THR A 162 5.17 -2.56 -18.18
C THR A 162 5.39 -3.35 -16.89
N ARG A 163 5.66 -2.68 -15.77
CA ARG A 163 5.84 -3.33 -14.47
C ARG A 163 4.61 -4.13 -14.04
N MET A 164 3.42 -3.57 -14.26
CA MET A 164 2.16 -4.24 -13.92
C MET A 164 1.92 -5.46 -14.83
N ALA A 165 2.23 -5.37 -16.12
CA ALA A 165 2.12 -6.48 -17.06
C ALA A 165 3.10 -7.62 -16.72
N GLU A 166 4.36 -7.30 -16.42
CA GLU A 166 5.37 -8.27 -15.98
C GLU A 166 4.96 -8.95 -14.67
N ASN A 167 4.49 -8.16 -13.69
CA ASN A 167 4.00 -8.68 -12.42
C ASN A 167 2.84 -9.65 -12.60
N ARG A 168 1.90 -9.29 -13.46
CA ARG A 168 0.74 -10.15 -13.79
C ARG A 168 1.14 -11.46 -14.46
N ALA A 169 2.19 -11.44 -15.29
CA ALA A 169 2.71 -12.64 -15.95
C ALA A 169 3.29 -13.66 -14.97
N LEU A 170 3.64 -13.25 -13.75
CA LEU A 170 4.13 -14.13 -12.68
C LEU A 170 3.02 -14.86 -11.93
N PHE A 171 1.73 -14.54 -12.16
CA PHE A 171 0.61 -15.10 -11.38
C PHE A 171 0.69 -16.63 -11.28
N PRO A 172 0.50 -17.28 -10.09
CA PRO A 172 -0.02 -16.70 -8.83
C PRO A 172 1.00 -15.91 -7.99
N ARG A 173 2.27 -15.90 -8.35
CA ARG A 173 3.30 -15.05 -7.75
C ARG A 173 3.10 -13.58 -8.16
N GLY A 174 3.87 -12.70 -7.54
CA GLY A 174 3.86 -11.27 -7.84
C GLY A 174 3.67 -10.43 -6.58
N VAL A 175 3.79 -9.13 -6.71
CA VAL A 175 3.55 -8.16 -5.64
C VAL A 175 2.13 -7.60 -5.73
N ASP A 176 1.55 -7.25 -4.59
CA ASP A 176 0.32 -6.48 -4.55
C ASP A 176 0.65 -5.00 -4.34
N LEU A 177 -0.18 -4.11 -4.86
CA LEU A 177 0.04 -2.68 -4.79
C LEU A 177 -1.14 -2.01 -4.07
N ILE A 178 -0.82 -1.21 -3.04
CA ILE A 178 -1.74 -0.31 -2.36
C ILE A 178 -1.26 1.12 -2.62
N MET A 179 -2.12 1.95 -3.17
CA MET A 179 -1.84 3.36 -3.40
C MET A 179 -2.68 4.20 -2.47
N THR A 180 -2.10 5.26 -1.91
CA THR A 180 -2.81 6.22 -1.06
C THR A 180 -2.71 7.63 -1.62
N SER A 181 -3.68 8.47 -1.30
CA SER A 181 -3.65 9.91 -1.53
C SER A 181 -4.36 10.60 -0.37
N GLY A 182 -3.60 11.15 0.56
CA GLY A 182 -4.15 11.67 1.81
C GLY A 182 -4.84 10.57 2.63
N ASP A 183 -6.18 10.67 2.79
CA ASP A 183 -7.00 9.68 3.49
C ASP A 183 -7.72 8.68 2.54
N GLU A 184 -7.36 8.66 1.28
CA GLU A 184 -7.93 7.77 0.28
C GLU A 184 -6.99 6.63 -0.06
N VAL A 185 -7.56 5.48 -0.42
CA VAL A 185 -6.81 4.29 -0.81
C VAL A 185 -7.44 3.60 -2.01
N VAL A 186 -6.58 3.09 -2.88
CA VAL A 186 -6.90 2.18 -3.98
C VAL A 186 -5.95 1.00 -3.91
N ALA A 187 -6.42 -0.19 -4.20
CA ALA A 187 -5.55 -1.35 -4.33
C ALA A 187 -5.58 -1.93 -5.76
N LEU A 188 -4.43 -2.42 -6.18
CA LEU A 188 -4.24 -3.17 -7.41
C LEU A 188 -3.56 -4.50 -7.06
N PRO A 189 -4.34 -5.55 -6.76
CA PRO A 189 -3.79 -6.90 -6.56
C PRO A 189 -3.04 -7.41 -7.78
N ARG A 190 -2.09 -8.32 -7.59
CA ARG A 190 -1.30 -8.96 -8.65
C ARG A 190 -2.12 -9.63 -9.76
N SER A 191 -3.37 -9.96 -9.47
CA SER A 191 -4.32 -10.51 -10.45
C SER A 191 -4.97 -9.47 -11.36
N THR A 192 -4.76 -8.17 -11.08
CA THR A 192 -5.32 -7.09 -11.88
C THR A 192 -4.56 -6.93 -13.18
N HIS A 193 -5.29 -6.88 -14.30
CA HIS A 193 -4.77 -6.44 -15.59
C HIS A 193 -4.95 -4.94 -15.71
N LEU A 194 -3.91 -4.27 -16.14
CA LEU A 194 -3.90 -2.83 -16.37
C LEU A 194 -3.38 -2.57 -17.79
N ARG A 195 -4.08 -1.73 -18.54
CA ARG A 195 -3.64 -1.22 -19.84
C ARG A 195 -3.94 0.26 -19.93
N GLU A 196 -3.18 1.00 -20.71
CA GLU A 196 -3.50 2.39 -20.99
C GLU A 196 -4.83 2.50 -21.71
N ALA A 197 -5.66 3.45 -21.28
CA ALA A 197 -6.94 3.72 -21.93
C ALA A 197 -6.68 4.44 -23.27
N ALA A 198 -7.35 3.98 -24.34
CA ALA A 198 -7.24 4.57 -25.65
C ALA A 198 -7.79 6.01 -25.72
#